data_ffa875d563255e52870fc0bba1e4640b
#
_entry.id   ffa875d563255e52870fc0bba1e4640b
#
_cell.length_a   1.000
_cell.length_b   1.000
_cell.length_c   1.000
_cell.angle_alpha   90.00
_cell.angle_beta   90.00
_cell.angle_gamma   90.00
#
_symmetry.space_group_name_H-M   'P 1'
#
loop_
_entity.id
_entity.type
_entity.pdbx_description
1 polymer ?
#
loop_
_entity_poly.entity_id
_entity_poly.type
_entity_poly.pdbx_seq_one_letter_code
_entity_poly.pdbx_strand_id
1 'polypeptide(L)'
;MGYRVASLLPAATEIVCAVGAEADLVGISHECDFPEAVRGLPALTRARVHPIGTSREIDREVRRVLQDALAVYEIELARLEAARPDVIVTQDLCDVCAVSFDDVCAAAAKLVDRSIRIVNLHPTRFGDVWSDIGRVAEALGRAAEGGELIRSLQARASEIAARSAARSVRPRVVSIEWIEPVMIGGMWMPELIEQAGGAPLVTQPGDHAPTLTMDALRELVPDVVVVSPCGFALDRTLEELHELRGALPWDSWPAVRAGRVYLADGNAYFNRPGPRIVESLEILAACLHPDAFPDFRGKHRSAVVRVDADLKPHAF
;
A
#
# COMPACT_ATOMS: atom_id res chain seq x y z
N MET A 1 26.02 16.78 10.93
CA MET A 1 25.22 17.47 9.90
C MET A 1 24.21 16.43 9.42
N GLY A 2 22.94 16.80 9.31
CA GLY A 2 21.90 15.91 8.76
C GLY A 2 22.09 15.72 7.26
N TYR A 3 21.54 14.63 6.73
CA TYR A 3 21.47 14.38 5.29
C TYR A 3 20.41 15.28 4.64
N ARG A 4 20.52 15.48 3.34
CA ARG A 4 19.44 16.06 2.51
C ARG A 4 18.76 14.90 1.77
N VAL A 5 17.55 14.56 2.18
CA VAL A 5 16.86 13.36 1.72
C VAL A 5 15.74 13.71 0.73
N ALA A 6 15.78 13.13 -0.47
CA ALA A 6 14.68 13.13 -1.42
C ALA A 6 13.95 11.79 -1.32
N SER A 7 12.65 11.81 -1.04
CA SER A 7 11.81 10.62 -0.97
C SER A 7 10.83 10.58 -2.13
N LEU A 8 10.92 9.57 -3.00
CA LEU A 8 10.17 9.53 -4.26
C LEU A 8 8.92 8.63 -4.20
N LEU A 9 8.51 8.20 -2.98
CA LEU A 9 7.29 7.43 -2.77
C LEU A 9 6.79 7.55 -1.31
N PRO A 10 5.48 7.35 -1.05
CA PRO A 10 4.90 7.48 0.29
C PRO A 10 5.53 6.57 1.34
N ALA A 11 5.73 5.27 1.06
CA ALA A 11 6.32 4.34 2.02
C ALA A 11 7.72 4.78 2.47
N ALA A 12 8.55 5.30 1.55
CA ALA A 12 9.88 5.83 1.88
C ALA A 12 9.79 7.06 2.79
N THR A 13 8.89 7.99 2.50
CA THR A 13 8.65 9.18 3.34
C THR A 13 8.26 8.78 4.76
N GLU A 14 7.34 7.82 4.89
CA GLU A 14 6.93 7.29 6.19
C GLU A 14 8.08 6.64 6.96
N ILE A 15 8.95 5.88 6.27
CA ILE A 15 10.14 5.28 6.90
C ILE A 15 11.10 6.37 7.39
N VAL A 16 11.42 7.36 6.53
CA VAL A 16 12.31 8.48 6.88
C VAL A 16 11.81 9.21 8.14
N CYS A 17 10.51 9.51 8.18
CA CYS A 17 9.89 10.17 9.34
C CYS A 17 9.93 9.26 10.58
N ALA A 18 9.60 7.98 10.43
CA ALA A 18 9.52 7.04 11.55
C ALA A 18 10.88 6.74 12.20
N VAL A 19 11.98 6.84 11.45
CA VAL A 19 13.34 6.74 12.00
C VAL A 19 13.88 8.07 12.54
N GLY A 20 13.04 9.12 12.63
CA GLY A 20 13.39 10.41 13.20
C GLY A 20 14.22 11.32 12.29
N ALA A 21 14.15 11.12 10.97
CA ALA A 21 14.87 11.93 9.97
C ALA A 21 13.93 12.85 9.16
N GLU A 22 12.76 13.20 9.68
CA GLU A 22 11.79 14.10 9.02
C GLU A 22 12.39 15.45 8.65
N ALA A 23 13.18 16.04 9.55
CA ALA A 23 13.84 17.33 9.32
C ALA A 23 14.91 17.29 8.20
N ASP A 24 15.35 16.11 7.79
CA ASP A 24 16.32 15.92 6.71
C ASP A 24 15.64 15.87 5.33
N LEU A 25 14.29 15.75 5.25
CA LEU A 25 13.55 15.73 4.00
C LEU A 25 13.63 17.09 3.29
N VAL A 26 14.13 17.11 2.05
CA VAL A 26 14.21 18.30 1.20
C VAL A 26 13.23 18.30 0.05
N GLY A 27 12.54 17.17 -0.16
CA GLY A 27 11.48 17.01 -1.15
C GLY A 27 10.93 15.58 -1.13
N ILE A 28 9.70 15.44 -1.61
CA ILE A 28 8.91 14.21 -1.52
C ILE A 28 8.24 13.91 -2.86
N SER A 29 7.62 12.72 -3.00
CA SER A 29 6.70 12.45 -4.10
C SER A 29 5.41 13.25 -3.94
N HIS A 30 4.74 13.57 -5.05
CA HIS A 30 3.43 14.21 -5.05
C HIS A 30 2.33 13.36 -4.35
N GLU A 31 2.56 12.06 -4.18
CA GLU A 31 1.67 11.12 -3.47
C GLU A 31 1.90 11.09 -1.95
N CYS A 32 2.92 11.80 -1.44
CA CYS A 32 3.24 11.76 -0.01
C CYS A 32 2.31 12.68 0.78
N ASP A 33 1.51 12.09 1.65
CA ASP A 33 0.48 12.76 2.44
C ASP A 33 0.59 12.49 3.95
N PHE A 34 1.51 11.61 4.36
CA PHE A 34 1.68 11.22 5.77
C PHE A 34 3.18 11.14 6.15
N PRO A 35 3.53 11.59 7.39
CA PRO A 35 2.70 12.37 8.31
C PRO A 35 2.29 13.73 7.74
N GLU A 36 1.26 14.36 8.29
CA GLU A 36 0.72 15.62 7.74
C GLU A 36 1.77 16.73 7.59
N ALA A 37 2.77 16.74 8.46
CA ALA A 37 3.85 17.73 8.44
C ALA A 37 4.66 17.75 7.13
N VAL A 38 4.72 16.64 6.38
CA VAL A 38 5.48 16.59 5.12
C VAL A 38 4.77 17.24 3.93
N ARG A 39 3.46 17.48 4.00
CA ARG A 39 2.65 18.02 2.89
C ARG A 39 3.11 19.38 2.38
N GLY A 40 3.87 20.13 3.19
CA GLY A 40 4.43 21.42 2.80
C GLY A 40 5.75 21.34 2.03
N LEU A 41 6.34 20.15 1.87
CA LEU A 41 7.61 19.97 1.18
C LEU A 41 7.44 20.01 -0.36
N PRO A 42 8.51 20.38 -1.09
CA PRO A 42 8.47 20.36 -2.56
C PRO A 42 8.16 18.98 -3.12
N ALA A 43 7.18 18.88 -4.03
CA ALA A 43 6.94 17.67 -4.80
C ALA A 43 8.02 17.51 -5.88
N LEU A 44 8.75 16.41 -5.85
CA LEU A 44 9.85 16.08 -6.77
C LEU A 44 9.41 15.18 -7.93
N THR A 45 8.15 14.72 -7.88
CA THR A 45 7.55 13.88 -8.92
C THR A 45 6.20 14.44 -9.32
N ARG A 46 5.70 14.01 -10.49
CA ARG A 46 4.33 14.25 -10.93
C ARG A 46 3.76 13.03 -11.63
N ALA A 47 2.44 12.91 -11.63
CA ALA A 47 1.75 11.86 -12.38
C ALA A 47 1.72 12.19 -13.88
N ARG A 48 1.87 11.16 -14.72
CA ARG A 48 1.56 11.21 -16.15
C ARG A 48 0.14 10.77 -16.45
N VAL A 49 -0.45 9.99 -15.53
CA VAL A 49 -1.83 9.54 -15.56
C VAL A 49 -2.66 10.41 -14.63
N HIS A 50 -3.81 10.86 -15.09
CA HIS A 50 -4.73 11.61 -14.23
C HIS A 50 -5.68 10.61 -13.54
N PRO A 51 -5.67 10.50 -12.20
CA PRO A 51 -6.51 9.55 -11.46
C PRO A 51 -7.97 10.04 -11.36
N ILE A 52 -8.51 10.56 -12.47
CA ILE A 52 -9.88 11.07 -12.59
C ILE A 52 -10.68 10.08 -13.46
N GLY A 53 -11.86 9.70 -12.98
CA GLY A 53 -12.71 8.72 -13.66
C GLY A 53 -12.85 7.44 -12.87
N THR A 54 -13.49 6.44 -13.47
CA THR A 54 -13.67 5.11 -12.88
C THR A 54 -12.36 4.32 -12.85
N SER A 55 -12.28 3.28 -12.01
CA SER A 55 -11.14 2.35 -11.96
C SER A 55 -10.81 1.77 -13.34
N ARG A 56 -11.82 1.48 -14.16
CA ARG A 56 -11.67 1.03 -15.56
C ARG A 56 -11.01 2.08 -16.47
N GLU A 57 -11.38 3.33 -16.32
CA GLU A 57 -10.82 4.42 -17.12
C GLU A 57 -9.38 4.70 -16.75
N ILE A 58 -9.07 4.68 -15.45
CA ILE A 58 -7.70 4.83 -14.93
C ILE A 58 -6.82 3.67 -15.42
N ASP A 59 -7.26 2.41 -15.31
CA ASP A 59 -6.49 1.24 -15.81
C ASP A 59 -6.20 1.37 -17.30
N ARG A 60 -7.17 1.82 -18.10
CA ARG A 60 -6.97 2.02 -19.55
C ARG A 60 -5.89 3.07 -19.83
N GLU A 61 -5.89 4.17 -19.09
CA GLU A 61 -4.89 5.22 -19.26
C GLU A 61 -3.51 4.74 -18.81
N VAL A 62 -3.41 4.04 -17.68
CA VAL A 62 -2.18 3.39 -17.20
C VAL A 62 -1.61 2.46 -18.28
N ARG A 63 -2.42 1.54 -18.81
CA ARG A 63 -1.96 0.62 -19.85
C ARG A 63 -1.47 1.34 -21.10
N ARG A 64 -2.10 2.45 -21.50
CA ARG A 64 -1.65 3.27 -22.63
C ARG A 64 -0.28 3.86 -22.37
N VAL A 65 -0.05 4.43 -21.18
CA VAL A 65 1.26 5.01 -20.82
C VAL A 65 2.35 3.94 -20.78
N LEU A 66 2.04 2.76 -20.23
CA LEU A 66 2.99 1.64 -20.16
C LEU A 66 3.32 1.05 -21.56
N GLN A 67 2.36 1.06 -22.51
CA GLN A 67 2.62 0.63 -23.90
C GLN A 67 3.64 1.53 -24.61
N ASP A 68 3.71 2.80 -24.23
CA ASP A 68 4.72 3.73 -24.74
C ASP A 68 6.08 3.60 -24.03
N ALA A 69 6.26 2.55 -23.22
CA ALA A 69 7.43 2.30 -22.35
C ALA A 69 7.76 3.47 -21.40
N LEU A 70 6.74 4.16 -20.92
CA LEU A 70 6.85 5.25 -19.97
C LEU A 70 6.39 4.79 -18.58
N ALA A 71 7.09 5.23 -17.53
CA ALA A 71 6.60 5.10 -16.17
C ALA A 71 5.38 6.01 -15.95
N VAL A 72 4.47 5.59 -15.07
CA VAL A 72 3.25 6.34 -14.72
C VAL A 72 3.58 7.67 -14.03
N TYR A 73 4.71 7.72 -13.35
CA TYR A 73 5.24 8.94 -12.72
C TYR A 73 6.53 9.40 -13.38
N GLU A 74 6.81 10.68 -13.31
CA GLU A 74 8.06 11.26 -13.78
C GLU A 74 8.72 12.16 -12.73
N ILE A 75 10.03 12.33 -12.83
CA ILE A 75 10.82 13.16 -11.93
C ILE A 75 10.80 14.60 -12.44
N GLU A 76 10.49 15.54 -11.55
CA GLU A 76 10.65 16.99 -11.75
C GLU A 76 12.14 17.37 -11.60
N LEU A 77 12.94 17.15 -12.65
CA LEU A 77 14.40 17.24 -12.59
C LEU A 77 14.89 18.56 -12.02
N ALA A 78 14.32 19.70 -12.46
CA ALA A 78 14.72 21.03 -11.97
C ALA A 78 14.49 21.20 -10.45
N ARG A 79 13.42 20.56 -9.92
CA ARG A 79 13.15 20.58 -8.46
C ARG A 79 14.11 19.65 -7.71
N LEU A 80 14.42 18.48 -8.28
CA LEU A 80 15.41 17.58 -7.71
C LEU A 80 16.80 18.22 -7.67
N GLU A 81 17.20 18.90 -8.73
CA GLU A 81 18.45 19.69 -8.79
C GLU A 81 18.48 20.78 -7.71
N ALA A 82 17.41 21.56 -7.59
CA ALA A 82 17.29 22.61 -6.56
C ALA A 82 17.30 22.04 -5.14
N ALA A 83 16.72 20.86 -4.93
CA ALA A 83 16.71 20.16 -3.65
C ALA A 83 18.09 19.69 -3.23
N ARG A 84 19.03 19.43 -4.16
CA ARG A 84 20.42 19.00 -3.91
C ARG A 84 20.51 17.86 -2.88
N PRO A 85 19.87 16.70 -3.11
CA PRO A 85 19.87 15.63 -2.15
C PRO A 85 21.24 14.96 -2.02
N ASP A 86 21.54 14.43 -0.82
CA ASP A 86 22.66 13.52 -0.56
C ASP A 86 22.19 12.06 -0.63
N VAL A 87 20.90 11.84 -0.33
CA VAL A 87 20.26 10.53 -0.37
C VAL A 87 18.93 10.63 -1.14
N ILE A 88 18.71 9.69 -2.06
CA ILE A 88 17.44 9.50 -2.74
C ILE A 88 16.88 8.13 -2.30
N VAL A 89 15.65 8.11 -1.79
CA VAL A 89 14.94 6.85 -1.49
C VAL A 89 13.85 6.65 -2.53
N THR A 90 13.88 5.52 -3.21
CA THR A 90 12.97 5.13 -4.29
C THR A 90 12.61 3.65 -4.20
N GLN A 91 11.81 3.14 -5.15
CA GLN A 91 11.54 1.70 -5.26
C GLN A 91 11.49 1.29 -6.73
N ASP A 92 11.70 -0.02 -7.00
CA ASP A 92 11.58 -0.64 -8.33
C ASP A 92 10.58 -1.81 -8.36
N LEU A 93 9.63 -1.81 -7.43
CA LEU A 93 8.68 -2.92 -7.25
C LEU A 93 7.64 -3.02 -8.37
N CYS A 94 7.20 -1.89 -8.89
CA CYS A 94 6.10 -1.80 -9.84
C CYS A 94 6.25 -0.57 -10.72
N ASP A 95 6.12 -0.76 -12.04
CA ASP A 95 6.16 0.35 -13.02
C ASP A 95 4.97 1.32 -12.88
N VAL A 96 3.95 0.93 -12.11
CA VAL A 96 2.73 1.72 -11.90
C VAL A 96 2.79 2.59 -10.65
N CYS A 97 3.52 2.16 -9.60
CA CYS A 97 3.39 2.76 -8.28
C CYS A 97 4.48 3.79 -7.93
N ALA A 98 5.52 3.93 -8.76
CA ALA A 98 6.63 4.86 -8.55
C ALA A 98 7.26 5.28 -9.89
N VAL A 99 8.23 6.22 -9.81
CA VAL A 99 9.13 6.49 -10.96
C VAL A 99 10.01 5.26 -11.20
N SER A 100 10.40 5.02 -12.45
CA SER A 100 11.28 3.90 -12.75
C SER A 100 12.65 4.09 -12.10
N PHE A 101 13.28 3.00 -11.67
CA PHE A 101 14.61 3.05 -11.06
C PHE A 101 15.66 3.60 -12.03
N ASP A 102 15.53 3.27 -13.33
CA ASP A 102 16.42 3.79 -14.37
C ASP A 102 16.28 5.31 -14.54
N ASP A 103 15.06 5.86 -14.48
CA ASP A 103 14.84 7.31 -14.49
C ASP A 103 15.48 8.00 -13.27
N VAL A 104 15.42 7.37 -12.09
CA VAL A 104 16.09 7.88 -10.89
C VAL A 104 17.61 7.88 -11.05
N CYS A 105 18.20 6.79 -11.56
CA CYS A 105 19.62 6.71 -11.82
C CYS A 105 20.06 7.74 -12.88
N ALA A 106 19.29 7.90 -13.96
CA ALA A 106 19.58 8.89 -15.00
C ALA A 106 19.44 10.32 -14.49
N ALA A 107 18.48 10.61 -13.62
CA ALA A 107 18.34 11.91 -12.98
C ALA A 107 19.51 12.19 -12.03
N ALA A 108 19.88 11.24 -11.17
CA ALA A 108 21.00 11.36 -10.25
C ALA A 108 22.33 11.57 -10.99
N ALA A 109 22.54 10.88 -12.14
CA ALA A 109 23.73 11.05 -12.97
C ALA A 109 23.87 12.46 -13.58
N LYS A 110 22.78 13.20 -13.75
CA LYS A 110 22.79 14.60 -14.23
C LYS A 110 23.17 15.60 -13.13
N LEU A 111 23.12 15.21 -11.86
CA LEU A 111 23.49 16.03 -10.71
C LEU A 111 25.02 15.98 -10.52
N VAL A 112 25.76 16.56 -11.44
CA VAL A 112 27.17 16.36 -11.80
C VAL A 112 28.22 16.54 -10.68
N ASP A 113 27.88 17.13 -9.54
CA ASP A 113 28.88 17.54 -8.53
C ASP A 113 28.85 16.74 -7.22
N ARG A 114 28.05 15.68 -7.09
CA ARG A 114 27.86 14.96 -5.83
C ARG A 114 27.73 13.46 -5.98
N SER A 115 28.33 12.74 -5.08
CA SER A 115 28.07 11.31 -4.87
C SER A 115 26.72 11.18 -4.15
N ILE A 116 25.64 10.94 -4.89
CA ILE A 116 24.30 10.71 -4.32
C ILE A 116 24.14 9.22 -4.00
N ARG A 117 23.71 8.93 -2.77
CA ARG A 117 23.35 7.57 -2.38
C ARG A 117 21.89 7.30 -2.78
N ILE A 118 21.67 6.27 -3.58
CA ILE A 118 20.32 5.81 -3.92
C ILE A 118 19.99 4.60 -3.05
N VAL A 119 18.87 4.65 -2.34
CA VAL A 119 18.31 3.54 -1.56
C VAL A 119 17.08 3.05 -2.30
N ASN A 120 17.19 1.85 -2.88
CA ASN A 120 16.09 1.22 -3.61
C ASN A 120 15.34 0.25 -2.70
N LEU A 121 14.02 0.46 -2.54
CA LEU A 121 13.13 -0.42 -1.80
C LEU A 121 12.54 -1.47 -2.77
N HIS A 122 12.45 -2.71 -2.31
CA HIS A 122 11.90 -3.80 -3.13
C HIS A 122 11.19 -4.84 -2.28
N PRO A 123 10.14 -4.44 -1.53
CA PRO A 123 9.43 -5.36 -0.67
C PRO A 123 8.44 -6.19 -1.49
N THR A 124 8.67 -7.48 -1.62
CA THR A 124 7.74 -8.44 -2.22
C THR A 124 6.98 -9.22 -1.15
N ARG A 125 7.50 -9.25 0.08
CA ARG A 125 6.95 -9.98 1.21
C ARG A 125 6.85 -9.09 2.44
N PHE A 126 6.02 -9.51 3.39
CA PHE A 126 5.85 -8.76 4.63
C PHE A 126 7.16 -8.53 5.40
N GLY A 127 8.02 -9.56 5.43
CA GLY A 127 9.33 -9.46 6.07
C GLY A 127 10.30 -8.48 5.41
N ASP A 128 10.14 -8.19 4.12
CA ASP A 128 11.02 -7.28 3.37
C ASP A 128 10.88 -5.83 3.84
N VAL A 129 9.68 -5.48 4.36
CA VAL A 129 9.44 -4.14 4.93
C VAL A 129 10.41 -3.83 6.07
N TRP A 130 10.75 -4.83 6.89
CA TRP A 130 11.73 -4.66 7.96
C TRP A 130 13.14 -4.41 7.41
N SER A 131 13.50 -5.12 6.36
CA SER A 131 14.78 -4.94 5.67
C SER A 131 14.88 -3.56 5.04
N ASP A 132 13.79 -3.06 4.46
CA ASP A 132 13.72 -1.72 3.86
C ASP A 132 13.85 -0.62 4.90
N ILE A 133 13.15 -0.73 6.03
CA ILE A 133 13.32 0.19 7.17
C ILE A 133 14.78 0.21 7.63
N GLY A 134 15.42 -0.98 7.75
CA GLY A 134 16.81 -1.09 8.13
C GLY A 134 17.76 -0.42 7.13
N ARG A 135 17.57 -0.65 5.83
CA ARG A 135 18.37 -0.04 4.74
C ARG A 135 18.29 1.49 4.73
N VAL A 136 17.07 2.03 4.86
CA VAL A 136 16.87 3.49 4.94
C VAL A 136 17.53 4.05 6.21
N ALA A 137 17.29 3.43 7.36
CA ALA A 137 17.87 3.87 8.63
C ALA A 137 19.41 3.87 8.59
N GLU A 138 20.02 2.82 8.04
CA GLU A 138 21.47 2.74 7.87
C GLU A 138 21.99 3.84 6.94
N ALA A 139 21.33 4.05 5.79
CA ALA A 139 21.71 5.09 4.83
C ALA A 139 21.70 6.49 5.44
N LEU A 140 20.80 6.74 6.41
CA LEU A 140 20.63 8.01 7.12
C LEU A 140 21.43 8.10 8.44
N GLY A 141 22.23 7.09 8.76
CA GLY A 141 22.98 7.07 10.04
C GLY A 141 22.07 6.92 11.27
N ARG A 142 20.88 6.32 11.10
CA ARG A 142 19.84 6.10 12.13
C ARG A 142 19.63 4.61 12.42
N ALA A 143 20.69 3.79 12.35
CA ALA A 143 20.58 2.34 12.49
C ALA A 143 19.97 1.89 13.84
N ALA A 144 20.24 2.64 14.93
CA ALA A 144 19.69 2.35 16.25
C ALA A 144 18.18 2.56 16.29
N GLU A 145 17.71 3.71 15.80
CA GLU A 145 16.30 4.10 15.73
C GLU A 145 15.54 3.15 14.79
N GLY A 146 16.12 2.81 13.64
CA GLY A 146 15.56 1.81 12.73
C GLY A 146 15.40 0.44 13.38
N GLY A 147 16.42 -0.03 14.12
CA GLY A 147 16.35 -1.29 14.86
C GLY A 147 15.28 -1.28 15.95
N GLU A 148 15.08 -0.17 16.67
CA GLU A 148 14.01 -0.04 17.65
C GLU A 148 12.63 -0.04 17.00
N LEU A 149 12.45 0.71 15.93
CA LEU A 149 11.21 0.74 15.14
C LEU A 149 10.84 -0.66 14.66
N ILE A 150 11.78 -1.39 14.04
CA ILE A 150 11.57 -2.75 13.54
C ILE A 150 11.12 -3.67 14.69
N ARG A 151 11.82 -3.67 15.82
CA ARG A 151 11.43 -4.51 16.99
C ARG A 151 10.03 -4.19 17.49
N SER A 152 9.66 -2.91 17.56
CA SER A 152 8.32 -2.47 17.97
C SER A 152 7.24 -2.95 17.02
N LEU A 153 7.45 -2.79 15.69
CA LEU A 153 6.50 -3.23 14.68
C LEU A 153 6.35 -4.75 14.64
N GLN A 154 7.46 -5.50 14.74
CA GLN A 154 7.45 -6.96 14.81
C GLN A 154 6.74 -7.48 16.06
N ALA A 155 6.93 -6.83 17.21
CA ALA A 155 6.23 -7.19 18.45
C ALA A 155 4.70 -7.02 18.30
N ARG A 156 4.26 -5.89 17.73
CA ARG A 156 2.82 -5.65 17.45
C ARG A 156 2.27 -6.69 16.47
N ALA A 157 2.96 -6.96 15.37
CA ALA A 157 2.54 -7.97 14.40
C ALA A 157 2.43 -9.36 15.02
N SER A 158 3.41 -9.74 15.86
CA SER A 158 3.43 -11.03 16.56
C SER A 158 2.28 -11.16 17.56
N GLU A 159 1.91 -10.09 18.27
CA GLU A 159 0.77 -10.07 19.17
C GLU A 159 -0.55 -10.30 18.40
N ILE A 160 -0.73 -9.62 17.27
CA ILE A 160 -1.91 -9.80 16.40
C ILE A 160 -1.98 -11.24 15.92
N ALA A 161 -0.87 -11.78 15.41
CA ALA A 161 -0.80 -13.15 14.91
C ALA A 161 -1.13 -14.18 16.02
N ALA A 162 -0.64 -13.98 17.24
CA ALA A 162 -0.94 -14.84 18.38
C ALA A 162 -2.43 -14.79 18.77
N ARG A 163 -3.04 -13.60 18.82
CA ARG A 163 -4.49 -13.43 19.08
C ARG A 163 -5.33 -14.08 17.98
N SER A 164 -4.90 -13.96 16.73
CA SER A 164 -5.57 -14.57 15.57
C SER A 164 -5.44 -16.09 15.56
N ALA A 165 -4.26 -16.64 15.87
CA ALA A 165 -4.01 -18.06 15.94
C ALA A 165 -4.84 -18.79 17.02
N ALA A 166 -5.27 -18.08 18.06
CA ALA A 166 -6.16 -18.59 19.10
C ALA A 166 -7.61 -18.80 18.59
N ARG A 167 -7.93 -18.41 17.35
CA ARG A 167 -9.27 -18.59 16.77
C ARG A 167 -9.40 -19.95 16.10
N SER A 168 -10.53 -20.61 16.34
CA SER A 168 -10.81 -21.94 15.76
C SER A 168 -11.21 -21.90 14.28
N VAL A 169 -11.65 -20.73 13.78
CA VAL A 169 -12.09 -20.53 12.40
C VAL A 169 -11.08 -19.68 11.67
N ARG A 170 -10.67 -20.15 10.48
CA ARG A 170 -9.84 -19.37 9.53
C ARG A 170 -10.71 -19.03 8.31
N PRO A 171 -11.30 -17.83 8.25
CA PRO A 171 -12.13 -17.44 7.13
C PRO A 171 -11.33 -17.41 5.83
N ARG A 172 -11.95 -17.85 4.73
CA ARG A 172 -11.40 -17.76 3.38
C ARG A 172 -11.54 -16.32 2.89
N VAL A 173 -10.46 -15.74 2.42
CA VAL A 173 -10.38 -14.30 2.12
C VAL A 173 -10.06 -14.06 0.66
N VAL A 174 -10.79 -13.14 0.04
CA VAL A 174 -10.43 -12.47 -1.20
C VAL A 174 -10.10 -11.02 -0.86
N SER A 175 -8.88 -10.58 -1.15
CA SER A 175 -8.46 -9.18 -1.09
C SER A 175 -8.43 -8.62 -2.50
N ILE A 176 -9.04 -7.47 -2.73
CA ILE A 176 -9.13 -6.81 -4.03
C ILE A 176 -8.34 -5.50 -3.95
N GLU A 177 -7.30 -5.38 -4.77
CA GLU A 177 -6.46 -4.18 -4.82
C GLU A 177 -6.74 -3.27 -6.03
N TRP A 178 -7.61 -3.73 -6.96
CA TRP A 178 -8.17 -2.92 -8.04
C TRP A 178 -9.54 -3.46 -8.46
N ILE A 179 -10.48 -2.56 -8.80
CA ILE A 179 -11.89 -2.93 -8.99
C ILE A 179 -12.17 -3.39 -10.42
N GLU A 180 -11.69 -2.66 -11.44
CA GLU A 180 -11.97 -3.00 -12.83
C GLU A 180 -10.76 -2.66 -13.72
N PRO A 181 -10.06 -3.69 -14.26
CA PRO A 181 -10.32 -5.12 -14.07
C PRO A 181 -10.03 -5.58 -12.62
N VAL A 182 -10.67 -6.66 -12.16
CA VAL A 182 -10.48 -7.14 -10.79
C VAL A 182 -9.07 -7.68 -10.62
N MET A 183 -8.27 -7.02 -9.78
CA MET A 183 -6.93 -7.49 -9.38
C MET A 183 -6.96 -7.92 -7.92
N ILE A 184 -6.38 -9.10 -7.67
CA ILE A 184 -6.32 -9.67 -6.31
C ILE A 184 -5.01 -9.27 -5.65
N GLY A 185 -5.07 -8.92 -4.38
CA GLY A 185 -3.90 -8.52 -3.60
C GLY A 185 -2.80 -9.56 -3.61
N GLY A 186 -1.63 -9.15 -4.04
CA GLY A 186 -0.43 -9.96 -4.14
C GLY A 186 0.65 -9.56 -3.13
N MET A 187 1.91 -9.86 -3.44
CA MET A 187 3.11 -9.50 -2.67
C MET A 187 3.00 -9.93 -1.19
N TRP A 188 2.93 -8.96 -0.27
CA TRP A 188 2.80 -9.16 1.18
C TRP A 188 1.36 -9.45 1.64
N MET A 189 0.34 -9.23 0.78
CA MET A 189 -1.08 -9.39 1.18
C MET A 189 -1.44 -10.80 1.65
N PRO A 190 -1.01 -11.90 1.01
CA PRO A 190 -1.28 -13.24 1.52
C PRO A 190 -0.74 -13.47 2.94
N GLU A 191 0.48 -13.00 3.24
CA GLU A 191 1.07 -13.10 4.58
C GLU A 191 0.29 -12.27 5.62
N LEU A 192 -0.18 -11.07 5.25
CA LEU A 192 -1.03 -10.27 6.14
C LEU A 192 -2.34 -11.00 6.45
N ILE A 193 -2.98 -11.61 5.44
CA ILE A 193 -4.21 -12.39 5.64
C ILE A 193 -3.95 -13.59 6.56
N GLU A 194 -2.85 -14.30 6.36
CA GLU A 194 -2.48 -15.46 7.20
C GLU A 194 -2.20 -15.06 8.64
N GLN A 195 -1.46 -13.96 8.86
CA GLN A 195 -1.17 -13.45 10.20
C GLN A 195 -2.42 -12.89 10.90
N ALA A 196 -3.36 -12.34 10.13
CA ALA A 196 -4.67 -11.95 10.61
C ALA A 196 -5.60 -13.14 10.91
N GLY A 197 -5.15 -14.39 10.70
CA GLY A 197 -5.91 -15.61 10.97
C GLY A 197 -6.87 -16.02 9.87
N GLY A 198 -6.69 -15.52 8.64
CA GLY A 198 -7.44 -15.92 7.45
C GLY A 198 -6.70 -16.94 6.58
N ALA A 199 -7.36 -17.35 5.50
CA ALA A 199 -6.81 -18.18 4.43
C ALA A 199 -6.97 -17.44 3.10
N PRO A 200 -5.89 -16.95 2.46
CA PRO A 200 -5.97 -16.33 1.15
C PRO A 200 -6.40 -17.36 0.10
N LEU A 201 -7.34 -16.98 -0.78
CA LEU A 201 -7.92 -17.93 -1.75
C LEU A 201 -7.16 -17.98 -3.07
N VAL A 202 -6.39 -16.96 -3.43
CA VAL A 202 -5.87 -16.82 -4.79
C VAL A 202 -4.34 -16.75 -4.82
N THR A 203 -3.76 -15.82 -4.08
CA THR A 203 -2.32 -15.53 -4.15
C THR A 203 -1.54 -16.20 -3.02
N GLN A 204 -0.26 -16.47 -3.29
CA GLN A 204 0.73 -16.91 -2.31
C GLN A 204 1.70 -15.76 -1.99
N PRO A 205 2.40 -15.81 -0.85
CA PRO A 205 3.38 -14.79 -0.49
C PRO A 205 4.43 -14.54 -1.59
N GLY A 206 4.55 -13.29 -2.02
CA GLY A 206 5.46 -12.85 -3.08
C GLY A 206 4.90 -12.91 -4.49
N ASP A 207 3.70 -13.48 -4.71
CA ASP A 207 3.07 -13.46 -6.02
C ASP A 207 2.69 -12.04 -6.43
N HIS A 208 2.86 -11.73 -7.72
CA HIS A 208 2.27 -10.50 -8.28
C HIS A 208 0.74 -10.57 -8.26
N ALA A 209 0.10 -9.41 -8.17
CA ALA A 209 -1.35 -9.28 -8.21
C ALA A 209 -1.93 -9.79 -9.54
N PRO A 210 -2.66 -10.91 -9.57
CA PRO A 210 -3.28 -11.40 -10.79
C PRO A 210 -4.58 -10.65 -11.09
N THR A 211 -4.82 -10.41 -12.38
CA THR A 211 -6.14 -10.00 -12.88
C THR A 211 -6.99 -11.24 -13.08
N LEU A 212 -8.19 -11.28 -12.50
CA LEU A 212 -9.11 -12.40 -12.65
C LEU A 212 -10.27 -12.08 -13.60
N THR A 213 -10.66 -13.07 -14.37
CA THR A 213 -11.90 -13.02 -15.16
C THR A 213 -13.12 -13.28 -14.27
N MET A 214 -14.30 -12.87 -14.71
CA MET A 214 -15.56 -13.14 -14.00
C MET A 214 -15.78 -14.65 -13.77
N ASP A 215 -15.38 -15.50 -14.72
CA ASP A 215 -15.54 -16.96 -14.57
C ASP A 215 -14.61 -17.50 -13.48
N ALA A 216 -13.36 -17.03 -13.42
CA ALA A 216 -12.45 -17.40 -12.34
C ALA A 216 -12.96 -16.89 -10.96
N LEU A 217 -13.54 -15.69 -10.90
CA LEU A 217 -14.13 -15.15 -9.69
C LEU A 217 -15.35 -15.98 -9.21
N ARG A 218 -16.15 -16.52 -10.12
CA ARG A 218 -17.32 -17.38 -9.78
C ARG A 218 -16.94 -18.68 -9.10
N GLU A 219 -15.74 -19.21 -9.35
CA GLU A 219 -15.23 -20.41 -8.70
C GLU A 219 -14.79 -20.17 -7.25
N LEU A 220 -14.60 -18.90 -6.87
CA LEU A 220 -14.20 -18.56 -5.51
C LEU A 220 -15.40 -18.56 -4.56
N VAL A 221 -15.15 -19.02 -3.32
CA VAL A 221 -16.16 -19.09 -2.26
C VAL A 221 -15.63 -18.37 -1.01
N PRO A 222 -15.50 -17.03 -1.04
CA PRO A 222 -14.96 -16.28 0.08
C PRO A 222 -15.95 -16.17 1.24
N ASP A 223 -15.41 -16.26 2.46
CA ASP A 223 -16.13 -15.96 3.71
C ASP A 223 -16.02 -14.46 4.05
N VAL A 224 -14.95 -13.80 3.57
CA VAL A 224 -14.69 -12.36 3.73
C VAL A 224 -14.10 -11.81 2.45
N VAL A 225 -14.53 -10.60 2.08
CA VAL A 225 -13.93 -9.80 0.99
C VAL A 225 -13.44 -8.48 1.58
N VAL A 226 -12.20 -8.13 1.27
CA VAL A 226 -11.61 -6.81 1.61
C VAL A 226 -11.22 -6.12 0.31
N VAL A 227 -11.73 -4.91 0.12
CA VAL A 227 -11.51 -4.09 -1.09
C VAL A 227 -10.72 -2.86 -0.67
N SER A 228 -9.51 -2.72 -1.17
CA SER A 228 -8.59 -1.61 -0.86
C SER A 228 -7.84 -1.17 -2.12
N PRO A 229 -8.50 -0.49 -3.07
CA PRO A 229 -7.90 -0.15 -4.33
C PRO A 229 -6.68 0.76 -4.16
N CYS A 230 -5.61 0.46 -4.88
CA CYS A 230 -4.35 1.20 -4.78
C CYS A 230 -4.57 2.70 -5.07
N GLY A 231 -4.13 3.56 -4.15
CA GLY A 231 -4.26 5.01 -4.26
C GLY A 231 -5.67 5.57 -3.97
N PHE A 232 -6.68 4.74 -3.70
CA PHE A 232 -8.02 5.21 -3.38
C PHE A 232 -8.22 5.36 -1.87
N ALA A 233 -8.51 6.58 -1.42
CA ALA A 233 -9.07 6.80 -0.08
C ALA A 233 -10.45 6.13 0.04
N LEU A 234 -10.93 5.94 1.27
CA LEU A 234 -12.20 5.25 1.52
C LEU A 234 -13.39 5.88 0.79
N ASP A 235 -13.49 7.21 0.80
CA ASP A 235 -14.59 7.92 0.12
C ASP A 235 -14.57 7.67 -1.39
N ARG A 236 -13.37 7.68 -2.00
CA ARG A 236 -13.19 7.36 -3.42
C ARG A 236 -13.57 5.91 -3.73
N THR A 237 -13.26 4.96 -2.83
CA THR A 237 -13.67 3.56 -2.98
C THR A 237 -15.19 3.41 -2.88
N LEU A 238 -15.84 4.19 -2.04
CA LEU A 238 -17.31 4.21 -1.92
C LEU A 238 -18.03 4.69 -3.18
N GLU A 239 -17.42 5.60 -3.94
CA GLU A 239 -17.96 6.06 -5.23
C GLU A 239 -18.02 4.95 -6.28
N GLU A 240 -17.15 3.92 -6.16
CA GLU A 240 -17.06 2.77 -7.08
C GLU A 240 -17.97 1.58 -6.69
N LEU A 241 -18.89 1.72 -5.75
CA LEU A 241 -19.74 0.62 -5.28
C LEU A 241 -20.54 -0.08 -6.38
N HIS A 242 -21.02 0.68 -7.38
CA HIS A 242 -21.78 0.10 -8.50
C HIS A 242 -20.88 -0.68 -9.46
N GLU A 243 -19.69 -0.15 -9.74
CA GLU A 243 -18.64 -0.83 -10.52
C GLU A 243 -18.20 -2.11 -9.82
N LEU A 244 -17.97 -2.05 -8.51
CA LEU A 244 -17.61 -3.20 -7.69
C LEU A 244 -18.66 -4.31 -7.77
N ARG A 245 -19.95 -3.98 -7.64
CA ARG A 245 -21.04 -4.97 -7.80
C ARG A 245 -21.03 -5.62 -9.18
N GLY A 246 -20.80 -4.82 -10.22
CA GLY A 246 -20.76 -5.32 -11.60
C GLY A 246 -19.53 -6.17 -11.91
N ALA A 247 -18.41 -5.90 -11.24
CA ALA A 247 -17.14 -6.58 -11.43
C ALA A 247 -17.04 -7.91 -10.67
N LEU A 248 -17.88 -8.13 -9.65
CA LEU A 248 -17.83 -9.30 -8.78
C LEU A 248 -19.06 -10.21 -8.96
N PRO A 249 -18.97 -11.52 -8.65
CA PRO A 249 -20.12 -12.42 -8.59
C PRO A 249 -20.95 -12.15 -7.31
N TRP A 250 -21.43 -10.91 -7.17
CA TRP A 250 -21.98 -10.30 -5.96
C TRP A 250 -23.06 -11.17 -5.31
N ASP A 251 -24.05 -11.61 -6.10
CA ASP A 251 -25.21 -12.34 -5.58
C ASP A 251 -24.87 -13.79 -5.17
N SER A 252 -23.74 -14.34 -5.63
CA SER A 252 -23.33 -15.73 -5.38
C SER A 252 -22.36 -15.92 -4.21
N TRP A 253 -21.56 -14.89 -3.87
CA TRP A 253 -20.56 -15.03 -2.84
C TRP A 253 -21.13 -15.10 -1.42
N PRO A 254 -20.73 -16.09 -0.60
CA PRO A 254 -21.15 -16.19 0.80
C PRO A 254 -20.84 -14.94 1.62
N ALA A 255 -19.68 -14.29 1.37
CA ALA A 255 -19.27 -13.06 2.03
C ALA A 255 -20.31 -11.94 1.88
N VAL A 256 -20.89 -11.78 0.68
CA VAL A 256 -21.91 -10.76 0.40
C VAL A 256 -23.18 -11.04 1.19
N ARG A 257 -23.67 -12.30 1.13
CA ARG A 257 -24.87 -12.72 1.88
C ARG A 257 -24.71 -12.59 3.39
N ALA A 258 -23.49 -12.78 3.89
CA ALA A 258 -23.17 -12.64 5.31
C ALA A 258 -22.88 -11.19 5.73
N GLY A 259 -22.92 -10.23 4.79
CA GLY A 259 -22.52 -8.83 5.04
C GLY A 259 -21.07 -8.71 5.49
N ARG A 260 -20.16 -9.52 4.93
CA ARG A 260 -18.73 -9.53 5.27
C ARG A 260 -17.88 -9.02 4.10
N VAL A 261 -18.34 -7.98 3.45
CA VAL A 261 -17.59 -7.20 2.46
C VAL A 261 -17.15 -5.91 3.14
N TYR A 262 -15.86 -5.65 3.13
CA TYR A 262 -15.26 -4.48 3.74
C TYR A 262 -14.57 -3.64 2.68
N LEU A 263 -14.84 -2.33 2.66
CA LEU A 263 -14.09 -1.36 1.89
C LEU A 263 -13.13 -0.66 2.83
N ALA A 264 -11.87 -0.59 2.46
CA ALA A 264 -10.83 0.04 3.25
C ALA A 264 -10.11 1.11 2.46
N ASP A 265 -9.52 2.06 3.16
CA ASP A 265 -8.65 3.09 2.59
C ASP A 265 -7.37 2.46 2.03
N GLY A 266 -7.35 2.26 0.70
CA GLY A 266 -6.22 1.68 -0.02
C GLY A 266 -5.11 2.68 -0.31
N ASN A 267 -5.35 3.99 -0.10
CA ASN A 267 -4.30 4.99 -0.18
C ASN A 267 -3.44 5.02 1.08
N ALA A 268 -4.07 5.01 2.26
CA ALA A 268 -3.34 5.09 3.52
C ALA A 268 -2.75 3.74 3.97
N TYR A 269 -3.41 2.63 3.63
CA TYR A 269 -3.10 1.28 4.12
C TYR A 269 -2.94 0.29 2.96
N PHE A 270 -2.50 -0.93 3.25
CA PHE A 270 -2.38 -2.09 2.38
C PHE A 270 -1.36 -1.95 1.24
N ASN A 271 -1.44 -0.86 0.48
CA ASN A 271 -0.62 -0.63 -0.71
C ASN A 271 0.63 0.22 -0.44
N ARG A 272 0.93 0.53 0.83
CA ARG A 272 2.14 1.23 1.27
C ARG A 272 2.98 0.32 2.16
N PRO A 273 4.01 -0.35 1.63
CA PRO A 273 4.87 -1.24 2.39
C PRO A 273 5.87 -0.44 3.25
N GLY A 274 5.36 0.18 4.30
CA GLY A 274 6.10 1.01 5.26
C GLY A 274 5.68 0.72 6.70
N PRO A 275 5.97 1.60 7.66
CA PRO A 275 5.69 1.37 9.08
C PRO A 275 4.21 1.10 9.39
N ARG A 276 3.28 1.69 8.61
CA ARG A 276 1.83 1.49 8.78
C ARG A 276 1.30 0.15 8.25
N ILE A 277 2.16 -0.72 7.70
CA ILE A 277 1.74 -2.05 7.27
C ILE A 277 1.19 -2.90 8.43
N VAL A 278 1.64 -2.65 9.67
CA VAL A 278 1.09 -3.30 10.87
C VAL A 278 -0.33 -2.81 11.17
N GLU A 279 -0.67 -1.57 10.81
CA GLU A 279 -2.05 -1.08 10.91
C GLU A 279 -2.97 -1.74 9.88
N SER A 280 -2.45 -2.05 8.68
CA SER A 280 -3.17 -2.88 7.71
C SER A 280 -3.46 -4.29 8.26
N LEU A 281 -2.51 -4.87 9.00
CA LEU A 281 -2.70 -6.15 9.69
C LEU A 281 -3.76 -6.04 10.81
N GLU A 282 -3.78 -4.94 11.59
CA GLU A 282 -4.82 -4.65 12.59
C GLU A 282 -6.21 -4.58 11.95
N ILE A 283 -6.32 -3.88 10.81
CA ILE A 283 -7.58 -3.76 10.04
C ILE A 283 -8.04 -5.14 9.57
N LEU A 284 -7.15 -5.92 8.95
CA LEU A 284 -7.49 -7.28 8.50
C LEU A 284 -7.95 -8.17 9.66
N ALA A 285 -7.23 -8.18 10.79
CA ALA A 285 -7.60 -8.96 11.95
C ALA A 285 -9.00 -8.60 12.47
N ALA A 286 -9.34 -7.31 12.46
CA ALA A 286 -10.67 -6.84 12.86
C ALA A 286 -11.76 -7.19 11.84
N CYS A 287 -11.47 -7.19 10.53
CA CYS A 287 -12.39 -7.66 9.49
C CYS A 287 -12.65 -9.17 9.60
N LEU A 288 -11.59 -9.95 9.89
CA LEU A 288 -11.67 -11.41 9.93
C LEU A 288 -12.29 -11.93 11.22
N HIS A 289 -11.98 -11.30 12.35
CA HIS A 289 -12.38 -11.71 13.69
C HIS A 289 -12.88 -10.52 14.53
N PRO A 290 -14.01 -9.89 14.15
CA PRO A 290 -14.48 -8.63 14.76
C PRO A 290 -14.69 -8.73 16.27
N ASP A 291 -15.10 -9.89 16.77
CA ASP A 291 -15.31 -10.12 18.22
C ASP A 291 -14.00 -10.26 19.01
N ALA A 292 -12.91 -10.62 18.32
CA ALA A 292 -11.60 -10.76 18.94
C ALA A 292 -10.80 -9.45 18.96
N PHE A 293 -11.15 -8.49 18.08
CA PHE A 293 -10.43 -7.24 17.87
C PHE A 293 -11.34 -6.00 17.90
N PRO A 294 -12.18 -5.82 18.97
CA PRO A 294 -13.05 -4.64 19.07
C PRO A 294 -12.25 -3.34 19.24
N ASP A 295 -11.06 -3.42 19.82
CA ASP A 295 -10.09 -2.34 19.96
C ASP A 295 -9.64 -1.80 18.60
N PHE A 296 -9.31 -2.68 17.64
CA PHE A 296 -8.89 -2.27 16.29
C PHE A 296 -10.06 -1.73 15.47
N ARG A 297 -11.26 -2.27 15.63
CA ARG A 297 -12.46 -1.69 15.02
C ARG A 297 -12.65 -0.24 15.44
N GLY A 298 -12.54 0.03 16.74
CA GLY A 298 -12.61 1.39 17.27
C GLY A 298 -11.52 2.32 16.73
N LYS A 299 -10.27 1.82 16.70
CA LYS A 299 -9.10 2.56 16.21
C LYS A 299 -9.22 2.94 14.73
N HIS A 300 -9.66 2.01 13.88
CA HIS A 300 -9.67 2.16 12.41
C HIS A 300 -11.05 2.46 11.82
N ARG A 301 -12.02 2.92 12.64
CA ARG A 301 -13.40 3.18 12.22
C ARG A 301 -13.56 4.19 11.08
N SER A 302 -12.59 5.09 10.88
CA SER A 302 -12.59 6.08 9.79
C SER A 302 -11.94 5.55 8.50
N ALA A 303 -11.22 4.44 8.58
CA ALA A 303 -10.49 3.87 7.45
C ALA A 303 -11.21 2.69 6.79
N VAL A 304 -12.29 2.19 7.40
CA VAL A 304 -13.02 1.00 6.91
C VAL A 304 -14.52 1.15 7.11
N VAL A 305 -15.26 0.67 6.14
CA VAL A 305 -16.71 0.45 6.24
C VAL A 305 -17.05 -0.98 5.82
N ARG A 306 -18.14 -1.51 6.36
CA ARG A 306 -18.74 -2.76 5.92
C ARG A 306 -19.88 -2.47 4.95
N VAL A 307 -20.03 -3.27 3.91
CA VAL A 307 -21.09 -3.10 2.91
C VAL A 307 -21.99 -4.33 2.93
N ASP A 308 -23.30 -4.13 2.92
CA ASP A 308 -24.29 -5.20 2.81
C ASP A 308 -24.61 -5.57 1.34
N ALA A 309 -25.49 -6.57 1.16
CA ALA A 309 -25.87 -7.05 -0.16
C ALA A 309 -26.57 -5.97 -1.03
N ASP A 310 -27.19 -4.99 -0.41
CA ASP A 310 -27.87 -3.86 -1.06
C ASP A 310 -26.93 -2.67 -1.32
N LEU A 311 -25.63 -2.84 -1.17
CA LEU A 311 -24.59 -1.80 -1.28
C LEU A 311 -24.69 -0.68 -0.23
N LYS A 312 -25.35 -0.92 0.89
CA LYS A 312 -25.42 0.09 1.96
C LYS A 312 -24.18 0.03 2.83
N PRO A 313 -23.45 1.15 3.03
CA PRO A 313 -22.34 1.19 3.94
C PRO A 313 -22.81 1.21 5.39
N HIS A 314 -22.11 0.45 6.24
CA HIS A 314 -22.30 0.38 7.68
C HIS A 314 -20.99 0.68 8.39
N ALA A 315 -21.06 1.25 9.56
CA ALA A 315 -19.85 1.48 10.38
C ALA A 315 -19.07 0.18 10.62
N PHE A 316 -17.77 0.31 10.62
CA PHE A 316 -16.83 -0.78 10.90
C PHE A 316 -16.97 -1.35 12.31
#